data_aef3a7f069c499466d01021352972cbc
#
_entry.id   aef3a7f069c499466d01021352972cbc
#
_cell.length_a   1.000
_cell.length_b   1.000
_cell.length_c   1.000
_cell.angle_alpha   90.00
_cell.angle_beta   90.00
_cell.angle_gamma   90.00
#
_symmetry.space_group_name_H-M   'P 1'
#
loop_
_entity.id
_entity.type
_entity.pdbx_description
1 polymer ?
#
loop_
_entity_poly.entity_id
_entity_poly.type
_entity_poly.pdbx_seq_one_letter_code
_entity_poly.pdbx_strand_id
1 'polypeptide(L)'
;QDHAAAAIAESGVPVFAIKGQTLIEHWDYLDRSFMFADGANMILDDGGDATLYVLLGARAEAGEINLLEVPSSEEEEAVFAQIKKRMAQSPGWFTKTRDAIQGVSEETTTGVHRLYELMQNGQLPFPAINVNDSVTKSKFDNKYGCKESLVDGIRRATDTMMAGKTAVVCGYGDVGKGSAASLRGAGARVKVTEVDPICALQAAMDGFEVTTLEDAISDTDIFVTTTGNKDIIRIEHMREM
;
A
#
# COMPACT_ATOMS: atom_id res chain seq x y z
N GLN A 1 9.97 -3.31 -10.78
CA GLN A 1 10.81 -2.08 -10.75
C GLN A 1 12.30 -2.39 -10.66
N ASP A 2 12.73 -3.58 -11.14
CA ASP A 2 14.11 -4.05 -11.01
C ASP A 2 15.12 -3.08 -11.66
N HIS A 3 14.78 -2.48 -12.80
CA HIS A 3 15.64 -1.52 -13.48
C HIS A 3 15.87 -0.23 -12.67
N ALA A 4 14.84 0.27 -11.99
CA ALA A 4 14.96 1.44 -11.13
C ALA A 4 15.82 1.13 -9.90
N ALA A 5 15.58 0.00 -9.24
CA ALA A 5 16.39 -0.46 -8.11
C ALA A 5 17.86 -0.67 -8.51
N ALA A 6 18.12 -1.29 -9.66
CA ALA A 6 19.46 -1.48 -10.18
C ALA A 6 20.18 -0.15 -10.49
N ALA A 7 19.48 0.82 -11.10
CA ALA A 7 20.06 2.13 -11.39
C ALA A 7 20.40 2.93 -10.13
N ILE A 8 19.56 2.84 -9.10
CA ILE A 8 19.83 3.45 -7.79
C ILE A 8 21.07 2.78 -7.13
N ALA A 9 21.12 1.44 -7.16
CA ALA A 9 22.25 0.69 -6.61
C ALA A 9 23.58 1.01 -7.36
N GLU A 10 23.52 1.14 -8.69
CA GLU A 10 24.68 1.53 -9.52
C GLU A 10 25.23 2.92 -9.14
N SER A 11 24.37 3.84 -8.69
CA SER A 11 24.78 5.15 -8.20
C SER A 11 25.51 5.12 -6.84
N GLY A 12 25.63 3.94 -6.20
CA GLY A 12 26.29 3.74 -4.91
C GLY A 12 25.34 3.85 -3.70
N VAL A 13 24.03 4.00 -3.91
CA VAL A 13 23.04 3.99 -2.84
C VAL A 13 22.68 2.54 -2.50
N PRO A 14 22.73 2.12 -1.23
CA PRO A 14 22.29 0.78 -0.83
C PRO A 14 20.81 0.56 -1.16
N VAL A 15 20.47 -0.54 -1.83
CA VAL A 15 19.11 -0.94 -2.16
C VAL A 15 18.84 -2.33 -1.60
N PHE A 16 17.80 -2.46 -0.78
CA PHE A 16 17.39 -3.71 -0.15
C PHE A 16 16.03 -4.13 -0.70
N ALA A 17 16.01 -4.61 -1.93
CA ALA A 17 14.81 -5.11 -2.59
C ALA A 17 15.16 -6.09 -3.71
N ILE A 18 14.44 -7.21 -3.79
CA ILE A 18 14.55 -8.16 -4.89
C ILE A 18 13.15 -8.54 -5.40
N LYS A 19 13.06 -8.85 -6.69
CA LYS A 19 11.82 -9.36 -7.27
C LYS A 19 11.48 -10.74 -6.68
N GLY A 20 10.23 -10.90 -6.23
CA GLY A 20 9.76 -12.16 -5.66
C GLY A 20 10.20 -12.38 -4.21
N GLN A 21 10.62 -11.33 -3.50
CA GLN A 21 10.89 -11.42 -2.07
C GLN A 21 9.69 -11.96 -1.29
N THR A 22 9.97 -12.78 -0.30
CA THR A 22 8.99 -13.26 0.66
C THR A 22 8.67 -12.18 1.71
N LEU A 23 7.59 -12.36 2.50
CA LEU A 23 7.29 -11.47 3.62
C LEU A 23 8.44 -11.40 4.65
N ILE A 24 9.11 -12.51 4.90
CA ILE A 24 10.26 -12.55 5.82
C ILE A 24 11.42 -11.71 5.25
N GLU A 25 11.71 -11.85 3.96
CA GLU A 25 12.75 -11.05 3.30
C GLU A 25 12.37 -9.57 3.23
N HIS A 26 11.08 -9.23 3.04
CA HIS A 26 10.60 -7.86 3.06
C HIS A 26 10.96 -7.17 4.39
N TRP A 27 10.63 -7.78 5.51
CA TRP A 27 10.90 -7.21 6.82
C TRP A 27 12.40 -7.23 7.19
N ASP A 28 13.17 -8.22 6.73
CA ASP A 28 14.64 -8.22 6.88
C ASP A 28 15.29 -7.10 6.06
N TYR A 29 14.83 -6.86 4.83
CA TYR A 29 15.33 -5.77 3.99
C TYR A 29 14.93 -4.39 4.53
N LEU A 30 13.71 -4.24 5.04
CA LEU A 30 13.27 -3.03 5.71
C LEU A 30 14.15 -2.73 6.92
N ASP A 31 14.42 -3.73 7.76
CA ASP A 31 15.33 -3.59 8.90
C ASP A 31 16.74 -3.13 8.47
N ARG A 32 17.29 -3.73 7.41
CA ARG A 32 18.60 -3.33 6.85
C ARG A 32 18.62 -1.90 6.32
N SER A 33 17.50 -1.39 5.83
CA SER A 33 17.42 -0.01 5.34
C SER A 33 17.68 1.05 6.42
N PHE A 34 17.57 0.68 7.70
CA PHE A 34 17.93 1.54 8.83
C PHE A 34 19.41 1.49 9.25
N MET A 35 20.23 0.62 8.62
CA MET A 35 21.62 0.37 9.05
C MET A 35 22.60 1.41 8.49
N PHE A 36 22.44 2.66 8.89
CA PHE A 36 23.41 3.74 8.62
C PHE A 36 24.41 3.88 9.77
N ALA A 37 25.60 4.40 9.47
CA ALA A 37 26.64 4.62 10.49
C ALA A 37 26.17 5.51 11.64
N ASP A 38 25.41 6.56 11.32
CA ASP A 38 24.87 7.53 12.29
C ASP A 38 23.40 7.24 12.68
N GLY A 39 22.82 6.14 12.18
CA GLY A 39 21.41 5.79 12.32
C GLY A 39 20.50 6.62 11.40
N ALA A 40 19.25 6.15 11.23
CA ALA A 40 18.23 6.87 10.47
C ALA A 40 17.62 7.98 11.33
N ASN A 41 17.46 9.18 10.77
CA ASN A 41 16.83 10.32 11.45
C ASN A 41 15.61 10.89 10.70
N MET A 42 15.32 10.40 9.50
CA MET A 42 14.15 10.72 8.70
C MET A 42 13.64 9.45 8.03
N ILE A 43 12.34 9.34 7.86
CA ILE A 43 11.70 8.27 7.11
C ILE A 43 10.94 8.88 5.93
N LEU A 44 11.16 8.33 4.73
CA LEU A 44 10.24 8.47 3.61
C LEU A 44 9.55 7.11 3.47
N ASP A 45 8.28 7.06 3.83
CA ASP A 45 7.49 5.84 3.95
C ASP A 45 6.45 5.71 2.84
N ASP A 46 6.10 4.48 2.51
CA ASP A 46 5.06 4.16 1.53
C ASP A 46 4.25 2.97 2.04
N GLY A 47 3.13 3.27 2.69
CA GLY A 47 2.27 2.31 3.39
C GLY A 47 2.45 2.29 4.90
N GLY A 48 3.41 3.05 5.44
CA GLY A 48 3.64 3.18 6.88
C GLY A 48 4.41 2.02 7.51
N ASP A 49 5.01 1.13 6.72
CA ASP A 49 5.67 -0.07 7.22
C ASP A 49 6.94 0.25 8.03
N ALA A 50 7.75 1.19 7.58
CA ALA A 50 8.96 1.60 8.29
C ALA A 50 8.62 2.28 9.62
N THR A 51 7.61 3.14 9.62
CA THR A 51 7.09 3.78 10.83
C THR A 51 6.51 2.77 11.80
N LEU A 52 5.66 1.84 11.32
CA LEU A 52 5.08 0.77 12.13
C LEU A 52 6.16 -0.08 12.78
N TYR A 53 7.17 -0.51 12.02
CA TYR A 53 8.27 -1.33 12.49
C TYR A 53 9.01 -0.69 13.67
N VAL A 54 9.37 0.58 13.55
CA VAL A 54 10.09 1.31 14.60
C VAL A 54 9.22 1.54 15.82
N LEU A 55 7.97 1.98 15.65
CA LEU A 55 7.09 2.29 16.76
C LEU A 55 6.63 1.06 17.53
N LEU A 56 6.28 -0.03 16.83
CA LEU A 56 5.89 -1.28 17.46
C LEU A 56 7.06 -1.91 18.23
N GLY A 57 8.26 -1.90 17.65
CA GLY A 57 9.47 -2.36 18.32
C GLY A 57 9.81 -1.54 19.56
N ALA A 58 9.69 -0.21 19.50
CA ALA A 58 9.94 0.67 20.63
C ALA A 58 8.92 0.45 21.78
N ARG A 59 7.66 0.18 21.46
CA ARG A 59 6.64 -0.19 22.46
C ARG A 59 6.94 -1.54 23.10
N ALA A 60 7.37 -2.51 22.31
CA ALA A 60 7.78 -3.83 22.84
C ALA A 60 9.00 -3.70 23.78
N GLU A 61 10.01 -2.87 23.44
CA GLU A 61 11.15 -2.57 24.31
C GLU A 61 10.75 -1.83 25.61
N ALA A 62 9.68 -1.04 25.55
CA ALA A 62 9.12 -0.37 26.73
C ALA A 62 8.33 -1.29 27.67
N GLY A 63 8.21 -2.57 27.32
CA GLY A 63 7.56 -3.59 28.15
C GLY A 63 6.22 -4.10 27.60
N GLU A 64 5.72 -3.58 26.48
CA GLU A 64 4.47 -4.03 25.84
C GLU A 64 4.71 -5.28 24.95
N ILE A 65 5.50 -6.25 25.42
CA ILE A 65 5.91 -7.41 24.61
C ILE A 65 4.73 -8.26 24.14
N ASN A 66 3.61 -8.24 24.85
CA ASN A 66 2.38 -8.95 24.50
C ASN A 66 1.82 -8.56 23.13
N LEU A 67 2.15 -7.36 22.64
CA LEU A 67 1.78 -6.89 21.28
C LEU A 67 2.33 -7.80 20.17
N LEU A 68 3.40 -8.54 20.46
CA LEU A 68 4.07 -9.42 19.50
C LEU A 68 3.72 -10.90 19.68
N GLU A 69 2.73 -11.26 20.52
CA GLU A 69 2.47 -12.67 20.86
C GLU A 69 1.47 -13.36 19.93
N VAL A 70 0.44 -12.62 19.48
CA VAL A 70 -0.68 -13.19 18.71
C VAL A 70 -0.85 -12.46 17.40
N PRO A 71 -0.16 -12.89 16.32
CA PRO A 71 -0.36 -12.32 15.00
C PRO A 71 -1.75 -12.65 14.44
N SER A 72 -2.39 -11.70 13.78
CA SER A 72 -3.69 -11.88 13.13
C SER A 72 -3.56 -12.21 11.62
N SER A 73 -2.35 -12.14 11.09
CA SER A 73 -2.03 -12.41 9.69
C SER A 73 -0.60 -12.92 9.51
N GLU A 74 -0.30 -13.49 8.35
CA GLU A 74 1.06 -13.89 7.97
C GLU A 74 2.03 -12.69 7.95
N GLU A 75 1.54 -11.51 7.59
CA GLU A 75 2.32 -10.28 7.60
C GLU A 75 2.71 -9.88 9.03
N GLU A 76 1.76 -9.91 9.96
CA GLU A 76 2.05 -9.64 11.38
C GLU A 76 3.00 -10.69 11.97
N GLU A 77 2.86 -11.96 11.61
CA GLU A 77 3.79 -13.00 12.03
C GLU A 77 5.23 -12.67 11.59
N ALA A 78 5.41 -12.27 10.34
CA ALA A 78 6.72 -11.93 9.80
C ALA A 78 7.34 -10.69 10.46
N VAL A 79 6.57 -9.61 10.65
CA VAL A 79 7.08 -8.40 11.30
C VAL A 79 7.37 -8.63 12.77
N PHE A 80 6.54 -9.38 13.50
CA PHE A 80 6.78 -9.71 14.91
C PHE A 80 8.05 -10.54 15.08
N ALA A 81 8.27 -11.52 14.20
CA ALA A 81 9.50 -12.31 14.19
C ALA A 81 10.74 -11.43 13.96
N GLN A 82 10.68 -10.50 13.01
CA GLN A 82 11.80 -9.59 12.72
C GLN A 82 12.06 -8.62 13.87
N ILE A 83 11.02 -8.07 14.53
CA ILE A 83 11.16 -7.23 15.71
C ILE A 83 11.85 -7.99 16.83
N LYS A 84 11.38 -9.21 17.17
CA LYS A 84 11.99 -10.06 18.19
C LYS A 84 13.47 -10.37 17.89
N LYS A 85 13.78 -10.65 16.63
CA LYS A 85 15.15 -10.88 16.14
C LYS A 85 16.03 -9.64 16.38
N ARG A 86 15.56 -8.44 16.00
CA ARG A 86 16.28 -7.18 16.19
C ARG A 86 16.49 -6.85 17.66
N MET A 87 15.47 -7.00 18.51
CA MET A 87 15.57 -6.79 19.95
C MET A 87 16.63 -7.70 20.60
N ALA A 88 16.70 -8.97 20.17
CA ALA A 88 17.71 -9.92 20.67
C ALA A 88 19.13 -9.57 20.23
N GLN A 89 19.31 -9.06 19.00
CA GLN A 89 20.61 -8.67 18.44
C GLN A 89 21.13 -7.34 18.99
N SER A 90 20.23 -6.40 19.23
CA SER A 90 20.55 -5.03 19.60
C SER A 90 19.50 -4.45 20.56
N PRO A 91 19.51 -4.83 21.84
CA PRO A 91 18.55 -4.30 22.81
C PRO A 91 18.58 -2.78 22.89
N GLY A 92 17.40 -2.14 22.92
CA GLY A 92 17.25 -0.69 22.94
C GLY A 92 17.40 0.00 21.57
N TRP A 93 17.60 -0.75 20.49
CA TRP A 93 17.76 -0.21 19.15
C TRP A 93 16.52 0.54 18.66
N PHE A 94 15.34 -0.02 18.88
CA PHE A 94 14.08 0.61 18.46
C PHE A 94 13.81 1.92 19.19
N THR A 95 14.00 1.92 20.50
CA THR A 95 13.86 3.13 21.33
C THR A 95 14.81 4.23 20.86
N LYS A 96 16.08 3.87 20.66
CA LYS A 96 17.10 4.81 20.16
C LYS A 96 16.75 5.34 18.77
N THR A 97 16.29 4.47 17.87
CA THR A 97 15.91 4.84 16.49
C THR A 97 14.71 5.77 16.51
N ARG A 98 13.64 5.42 17.26
CA ARG A 98 12.45 6.28 17.42
C ARG A 98 12.83 7.69 17.91
N ASP A 99 13.68 7.77 18.90
CA ASP A 99 14.08 9.05 19.51
C ASP A 99 14.99 9.88 18.59
N ALA A 100 15.67 9.26 17.64
CA ALA A 100 16.50 9.94 16.64
C ALA A 100 15.69 10.45 15.44
N ILE A 101 14.51 9.86 15.14
CA ILE A 101 13.67 10.24 14.01
C ILE A 101 13.08 11.63 14.26
N GLN A 102 13.34 12.55 13.33
CA GLN A 102 12.85 13.93 13.34
C GLN A 102 11.49 14.07 12.65
N GLY A 103 11.13 13.12 11.80
CA GLY A 103 9.85 13.11 11.09
C GLY A 103 9.75 12.03 10.05
N VAL A 104 8.53 11.85 9.54
CA VAL A 104 8.20 10.95 8.43
C VAL A 104 7.43 11.72 7.36
N SER A 105 7.69 11.42 6.09
CA SER A 105 6.81 11.75 4.98
C SER A 105 6.19 10.48 4.43
N GLU A 106 4.86 10.48 4.25
CA GLU A 106 4.09 9.31 3.80
C GLU A 106 3.51 9.55 2.41
N GLU A 107 3.76 8.60 1.52
CA GLU A 107 3.45 8.71 0.09
C GLU A 107 2.10 8.10 -0.30
N THR A 108 1.46 7.29 0.55
CA THR A 108 0.27 6.55 0.13
C THR A 108 -0.89 6.60 1.12
N THR A 109 -2.11 6.44 0.62
CA THR A 109 -3.36 6.55 1.39
C THR A 109 -3.39 5.62 2.60
N THR A 110 -2.95 4.37 2.45
CA THR A 110 -2.95 3.39 3.56
C THR A 110 -2.05 3.83 4.71
N GLY A 111 -0.84 4.30 4.40
CA GLY A 111 0.10 4.80 5.41
C GLY A 111 -0.40 6.08 6.07
N VAL A 112 -1.00 7.00 5.30
CA VAL A 112 -1.63 8.21 5.85
C VAL A 112 -2.72 7.86 6.86
N HIS A 113 -3.58 6.87 6.58
CA HIS A 113 -4.61 6.43 7.52
C HIS A 113 -3.99 5.85 8.81
N ARG A 114 -2.93 5.03 8.69
CA ARG A 114 -2.19 4.51 9.85
C ARG A 114 -1.59 5.64 10.71
N LEU A 115 -1.02 6.67 10.08
CA LEU A 115 -0.46 7.82 10.80
C LEU A 115 -1.54 8.65 11.50
N TYR A 116 -2.70 8.85 10.88
CA TYR A 116 -3.85 9.50 11.54
C TYR A 116 -4.33 8.71 12.75
N GLU A 117 -4.43 7.39 12.65
CA GLU A 117 -4.79 6.52 13.77
C GLU A 117 -3.78 6.64 14.92
N LEU A 118 -2.49 6.57 14.63
CA LEU A 118 -1.42 6.76 15.62
C LEU A 118 -1.52 8.14 16.28
N MET A 119 -1.78 9.19 15.49
CA MET A 119 -1.93 10.56 16.01
C MET A 119 -3.15 10.69 16.93
N GLN A 120 -4.30 10.14 16.54
CA GLN A 120 -5.53 10.18 17.35
C GLN A 120 -5.38 9.44 18.67
N ASN A 121 -4.61 8.35 18.67
CA ASN A 121 -4.32 7.56 19.86
C ASN A 121 -3.14 8.12 20.70
N GLY A 122 -2.54 9.27 20.31
CA GLY A 122 -1.40 9.84 21.00
C GLY A 122 -0.11 9.00 20.92
N GLN A 123 -0.01 8.14 19.91
CA GLN A 123 1.08 7.18 19.73
C GLN A 123 2.10 7.59 18.65
N LEU A 124 1.89 8.75 18.01
CA LEU A 124 2.82 9.29 17.00
C LEU A 124 3.79 10.28 17.68
N PRO A 125 5.06 9.89 17.91
CA PRO A 125 5.99 10.68 18.73
C PRO A 125 6.74 11.78 17.97
N PHE A 126 6.62 11.83 16.64
CA PHE A 126 7.31 12.77 15.76
C PHE A 126 6.38 13.33 14.70
N PRO A 127 6.70 14.46 14.06
CA PRO A 127 5.92 15.04 12.98
C PRO A 127 5.77 14.07 11.80
N ALA A 128 4.56 14.03 11.22
CA ALA A 128 4.27 13.29 10.01
C ALA A 128 3.70 14.22 8.92
N ILE A 129 4.22 14.10 7.72
CA ILE A 129 3.81 14.89 6.56
C ILE A 129 3.07 13.98 5.57
N ASN A 130 1.79 14.28 5.34
CA ASN A 130 0.98 13.63 4.33
C ASN A 130 1.33 14.19 2.95
N VAL A 131 2.21 13.52 2.22
CA VAL A 131 2.57 13.87 0.84
C VAL A 131 1.53 13.33 -0.13
N ASN A 132 0.86 12.22 0.21
CA ASN A 132 -0.15 11.60 -0.67
C ASN A 132 -1.25 12.58 -1.08
N ASP A 133 -1.74 13.42 -0.16
CA ASP A 133 -2.85 14.35 -0.43
C ASP A 133 -2.38 15.69 -1.01
N SER A 134 -1.09 15.86 -1.25
CA SER A 134 -0.60 16.97 -2.07
C SER A 134 -1.25 16.91 -3.46
N VAL A 135 -1.72 18.06 -3.94
CA VAL A 135 -2.35 18.17 -5.29
C VAL A 135 -1.41 17.64 -6.36
N THR A 136 -0.12 17.95 -6.26
CA THR A 136 0.90 17.51 -7.22
C THR A 136 1.26 16.02 -7.10
N LYS A 137 0.80 15.32 -6.07
CA LYS A 137 0.95 13.86 -5.92
C LYS A 137 -0.34 13.12 -6.26
N SER A 138 -1.42 13.30 -5.50
CA SER A 138 -2.64 12.50 -5.63
C SER A 138 -3.35 12.70 -6.98
N LYS A 139 -3.38 13.94 -7.48
CA LYS A 139 -4.06 14.25 -8.74
C LYS A 139 -3.24 13.87 -9.99
N PHE A 140 -1.98 13.48 -9.80
CA PHE A 140 -1.08 13.04 -10.87
C PHE A 140 -0.71 11.57 -10.72
N ASP A 141 0.06 11.17 -9.70
CA ASP A 141 0.52 9.80 -9.55
C ASP A 141 -0.64 8.83 -9.33
N ASN A 142 -1.50 9.07 -8.33
CA ASN A 142 -2.60 8.16 -8.03
C ASN A 142 -3.54 7.97 -9.21
N LYS A 143 -3.77 9.03 -10.01
CA LYS A 143 -4.66 8.98 -11.16
C LYS A 143 -3.96 8.52 -12.44
N TYR A 144 -2.93 9.23 -12.87
CA TYR A 144 -2.27 8.98 -14.15
C TYR A 144 -1.25 7.85 -14.09
N GLY A 145 -0.57 7.68 -12.94
CA GLY A 145 0.33 6.56 -12.72
C GLY A 145 -0.42 5.24 -12.75
N CYS A 146 -1.56 5.13 -12.05
CA CYS A 146 -2.40 3.94 -12.08
C CYS A 146 -3.10 3.75 -13.43
N LYS A 147 -3.45 4.84 -14.13
CA LYS A 147 -3.97 4.76 -15.49
C LYS A 147 -2.97 4.11 -16.45
N GLU A 148 -1.69 4.41 -16.31
CA GLU A 148 -0.63 3.84 -17.13
C GLU A 148 -0.30 2.40 -16.72
N SER A 149 -0.14 2.13 -15.42
CA SER A 149 0.40 0.87 -14.92
C SER A 149 -0.62 -0.27 -14.85
N LEU A 150 -1.91 -0.01 -14.67
CA LEU A 150 -2.90 -1.08 -14.43
C LEU A 150 -2.99 -2.06 -15.59
N VAL A 151 -3.30 -1.58 -16.79
CA VAL A 151 -3.50 -2.46 -17.97
C VAL A 151 -2.17 -3.09 -18.40
N ASP A 152 -1.04 -2.39 -18.26
CA ASP A 152 0.28 -2.96 -18.48
C ASP A 152 0.54 -4.12 -17.51
N GLY A 153 0.26 -3.92 -16.22
CA GLY A 153 0.42 -4.97 -15.20
C GLY A 153 -0.45 -6.20 -15.45
N ILE A 154 -1.75 -6.01 -15.79
CA ILE A 154 -2.66 -7.13 -16.11
C ILE A 154 -2.14 -7.90 -17.31
N ARG A 155 -1.77 -7.24 -18.39
CA ARG A 155 -1.26 -7.89 -19.61
C ARG A 155 0.02 -8.68 -19.34
N ARG A 156 0.97 -8.13 -18.60
CA ARG A 156 2.22 -8.81 -18.26
C ARG A 156 2.01 -10.03 -17.36
N ALA A 157 1.00 -9.99 -16.48
CA ALA A 157 0.73 -11.08 -15.56
C ALA A 157 -0.10 -12.22 -16.16
N THR A 158 -0.95 -11.92 -17.14
CA THR A 158 -2.02 -12.85 -17.56
C THR A 158 -2.09 -13.12 -19.05
N ASP A 159 -1.39 -12.40 -19.90
CA ASP A 159 -1.54 -12.39 -21.38
C ASP A 159 -2.99 -12.13 -21.84
N THR A 160 -3.84 -11.55 -20.99
CA THR A 160 -5.26 -11.35 -21.27
C THR A 160 -5.49 -10.10 -22.12
N MET A 161 -6.29 -10.23 -23.16
CA MET A 161 -6.79 -9.12 -23.97
C MET A 161 -7.93 -8.40 -23.21
N MET A 162 -7.85 -7.08 -23.10
CA MET A 162 -8.84 -6.26 -22.37
C MET A 162 -10.10 -6.01 -23.20
N ALA A 163 -9.94 -5.89 -24.53
CA ALA A 163 -11.06 -5.56 -25.41
C ALA A 163 -12.20 -6.56 -25.33
N GLY A 164 -13.43 -6.07 -25.13
CA GLY A 164 -14.64 -6.87 -25.01
C GLY A 164 -14.89 -7.48 -23.63
N LYS A 165 -13.91 -7.45 -22.73
CA LYS A 165 -14.07 -7.92 -21.34
C LYS A 165 -14.97 -6.98 -20.54
N THR A 166 -15.72 -7.52 -19.59
CA THR A 166 -16.40 -6.75 -18.56
C THR A 166 -15.48 -6.61 -17.36
N ALA A 167 -15.20 -5.39 -16.96
CA ALA A 167 -14.33 -5.09 -15.82
C ALA A 167 -15.09 -4.29 -14.77
N VAL A 168 -14.98 -4.68 -13.50
CA VAL A 168 -15.51 -3.92 -12.36
C VAL A 168 -14.37 -3.28 -11.61
N VAL A 169 -14.44 -1.96 -11.45
CA VAL A 169 -13.52 -1.18 -10.62
C VAL A 169 -14.22 -0.85 -9.30
N CYS A 170 -13.72 -1.40 -8.22
CA CYS A 170 -14.22 -1.15 -6.87
C CYS A 170 -13.52 0.07 -6.28
N GLY A 171 -14.25 1.18 -6.18
CA GLY A 171 -13.76 2.49 -5.78
C GLY A 171 -13.60 3.46 -6.97
N TYR A 172 -13.97 4.74 -6.76
CA TYR A 172 -13.83 5.80 -7.76
C TYR A 172 -13.14 7.06 -7.21
N GLY A 173 -12.18 6.85 -6.29
CA GLY A 173 -11.17 7.85 -5.91
C GLY A 173 -10.18 8.11 -7.06
N ASP A 174 -9.05 8.74 -6.78
CA ASP A 174 -8.07 9.08 -7.83
C ASP A 174 -7.52 7.83 -8.55
N VAL A 175 -7.21 6.76 -7.80
CA VAL A 175 -6.79 5.46 -8.37
C VAL A 175 -7.90 4.84 -9.22
N GLY A 176 -9.13 4.80 -8.71
CA GLY A 176 -10.28 4.24 -9.43
C GLY A 176 -10.58 4.97 -10.73
N LYS A 177 -10.52 6.32 -10.73
CA LYS A 177 -10.68 7.14 -11.94
C LYS A 177 -9.64 6.81 -13.01
N GLY A 178 -8.37 6.70 -12.60
CA GLY A 178 -7.29 6.30 -13.51
C GLY A 178 -7.48 4.89 -14.06
N SER A 179 -7.79 3.95 -13.19
CA SER A 179 -8.00 2.54 -13.51
C SER A 179 -9.18 2.32 -14.48
N ALA A 180 -10.34 2.93 -14.19
CA ALA A 180 -11.52 2.84 -15.05
C ALA A 180 -11.26 3.45 -16.43
N ALA A 181 -10.60 4.61 -16.49
CA ALA A 181 -10.23 5.25 -17.75
C ALA A 181 -9.27 4.39 -18.59
N SER A 182 -8.30 3.72 -17.94
CA SER A 182 -7.33 2.83 -18.60
C SER A 182 -8.01 1.62 -19.22
N LEU A 183 -8.85 0.94 -18.46
CA LEU A 183 -9.60 -0.24 -18.91
C LEU A 183 -10.54 0.11 -20.07
N ARG A 184 -11.30 1.21 -19.96
CA ARG A 184 -12.16 1.70 -21.04
C ARG A 184 -11.35 2.05 -22.28
N GLY A 185 -10.22 2.72 -22.13
CA GLY A 185 -9.29 3.03 -23.23
C GLY A 185 -8.72 1.79 -23.92
N ALA A 186 -8.58 0.69 -23.20
CA ALA A 186 -8.16 -0.61 -23.75
C ALA A 186 -9.32 -1.42 -24.37
N GLY A 187 -10.56 -0.90 -24.39
CA GLY A 187 -11.73 -1.52 -25.02
C GLY A 187 -12.55 -2.43 -24.09
N ALA A 188 -12.31 -2.40 -22.78
CA ALA A 188 -13.16 -3.08 -21.81
C ALA A 188 -14.49 -2.34 -21.59
N ARG A 189 -15.54 -3.08 -21.25
CA ARG A 189 -16.78 -2.55 -20.70
C ARG A 189 -16.58 -2.39 -19.18
N VAL A 190 -16.64 -1.16 -18.69
CA VAL A 190 -16.27 -0.87 -17.31
C VAL A 190 -17.50 -0.50 -16.49
N LYS A 191 -17.68 -1.19 -15.39
CA LYS A 191 -18.62 -0.87 -14.31
C LYS A 191 -17.83 -0.38 -13.09
N VAL A 192 -18.46 0.43 -12.24
CA VAL A 192 -17.86 0.98 -11.03
C VAL A 192 -18.73 0.67 -9.83
N THR A 193 -18.13 0.25 -8.73
CA THR A 193 -18.80 0.21 -7.43
C THR A 193 -18.18 1.28 -6.52
N GLU A 194 -19.02 2.04 -5.82
CA GLU A 194 -18.55 3.13 -4.95
C GLU A 194 -19.54 3.39 -3.81
N VAL A 195 -19.02 3.59 -2.61
CA VAL A 195 -19.83 3.89 -1.42
C VAL A 195 -20.00 5.39 -1.16
N ASP A 196 -19.03 6.21 -1.62
CA ASP A 196 -19.15 7.67 -1.54
C ASP A 196 -20.08 8.16 -2.66
N PRO A 197 -21.21 8.83 -2.31
CA PRO A 197 -22.18 9.26 -3.30
C PRO A 197 -21.63 10.33 -4.26
N ILE A 198 -20.66 11.12 -3.86
CA ILE A 198 -20.03 12.13 -4.73
C ILE A 198 -19.15 11.44 -5.78
N CYS A 199 -18.32 10.50 -5.35
CA CYS A 199 -17.50 9.71 -6.27
C CYS A 199 -18.35 8.84 -7.20
N ALA A 200 -19.44 8.24 -6.70
CA ALA A 200 -20.41 7.50 -7.51
C ALA A 200 -21.06 8.39 -8.59
N LEU A 201 -21.49 9.60 -8.21
CA LEU A 201 -22.04 10.56 -9.15
C LEU A 201 -21.01 10.98 -10.21
N GLN A 202 -19.77 11.18 -9.81
CA GLN A 202 -18.68 11.48 -10.76
C GLN A 202 -18.48 10.32 -11.75
N ALA A 203 -18.51 9.07 -11.29
CA ALA A 203 -18.40 7.90 -12.17
C ALA A 203 -19.55 7.86 -13.20
N ALA A 204 -20.78 8.13 -12.77
CA ALA A 204 -21.95 8.22 -13.65
C ALA A 204 -21.82 9.36 -14.68
N MET A 205 -21.33 10.54 -14.25
CA MET A 205 -21.10 11.69 -15.15
C MET A 205 -19.96 11.43 -16.14
N ASP A 206 -18.97 10.63 -15.77
CA ASP A 206 -17.90 10.18 -16.66
C ASP A 206 -18.33 9.06 -17.62
N GLY A 207 -19.61 8.64 -17.55
CA GLY A 207 -20.24 7.67 -18.44
C GLY A 207 -19.96 6.22 -18.08
N PHE A 208 -19.68 5.91 -16.81
CA PHE A 208 -19.60 4.56 -16.32
C PHE A 208 -20.95 4.10 -15.73
N GLU A 209 -21.25 2.81 -15.86
CA GLU A 209 -22.32 2.18 -15.11
C GLU A 209 -21.90 2.08 -13.64
N VAL A 210 -22.68 2.67 -12.73
CA VAL A 210 -22.47 2.54 -11.29
C VAL A 210 -23.44 1.48 -10.75
N THR A 211 -22.91 0.49 -10.06
CA THR A 211 -23.64 -0.71 -9.62
C THR A 211 -23.14 -1.21 -8.27
N THR A 212 -23.77 -2.21 -7.72
CA THR A 212 -23.23 -2.97 -6.58
C THR A 212 -22.34 -4.10 -7.07
N LEU A 213 -21.52 -4.66 -6.18
CA LEU A 213 -20.69 -5.80 -6.52
C LEU A 213 -21.56 -7.05 -6.83
N GLU A 214 -22.58 -7.25 -6.03
CA GLU A 214 -23.52 -8.36 -6.13
C GLU A 214 -24.27 -8.37 -7.46
N ASP A 215 -24.65 -7.20 -7.99
CA ASP A 215 -25.34 -7.09 -9.27
C ASP A 215 -24.39 -7.26 -10.48
N ALA A 216 -23.08 -7.02 -10.28
CA ALA A 216 -22.11 -7.07 -11.36
C ALA A 216 -21.37 -8.40 -11.49
N ILE A 217 -21.35 -9.21 -10.43
CA ILE A 217 -20.40 -10.32 -10.28
C ILE A 217 -20.53 -11.37 -11.38
N SER A 218 -21.76 -11.74 -11.75
CA SER A 218 -22.04 -12.87 -12.64
C SER A 218 -21.63 -12.66 -14.10
N ASP A 219 -21.42 -11.41 -14.53
CA ASP A 219 -21.02 -11.05 -15.90
C ASP A 219 -19.64 -10.38 -15.98
N THR A 220 -18.86 -10.45 -14.89
CA THR A 220 -17.56 -9.79 -14.78
C THR A 220 -16.41 -10.75 -15.08
N ASP A 221 -15.54 -10.35 -15.98
CA ASP A 221 -14.29 -11.07 -16.29
C ASP A 221 -13.11 -10.61 -15.43
N ILE A 222 -13.10 -9.33 -15.00
CA ILE A 222 -11.95 -8.71 -14.32
C ILE A 222 -12.45 -7.83 -13.18
N PHE A 223 -11.93 -8.07 -11.98
CA PHE A 223 -12.10 -7.17 -10.83
C PHE A 223 -10.83 -6.41 -10.52
N VAL A 224 -10.99 -5.12 -10.22
CA VAL A 224 -9.89 -4.24 -9.79
C VAL A 224 -10.31 -3.51 -8.51
N THR A 225 -9.61 -3.75 -7.42
CA THR A 225 -9.86 -3.06 -6.15
C THR A 225 -8.96 -1.84 -6.04
N THR A 226 -9.55 -0.68 -5.70
CA THR A 226 -8.86 0.62 -5.62
C THR A 226 -9.23 1.40 -4.37
N THR A 227 -9.75 0.72 -3.34
CA THR A 227 -10.31 1.36 -2.14
C THR A 227 -9.29 1.57 -1.02
N GLY A 228 -8.12 0.92 -1.09
CA GLY A 228 -7.17 0.88 0.02
C GLY A 228 -7.67 0.09 1.23
N ASN A 229 -8.73 -0.72 1.06
CA ASN A 229 -9.31 -1.56 2.11
C ASN A 229 -9.17 -3.05 1.76
N LYS A 230 -9.24 -3.90 2.78
CA LYS A 230 -9.27 -5.36 2.65
C LYS A 230 -10.71 -5.87 2.46
N ASP A 231 -10.83 -7.13 2.04
CA ASP A 231 -12.09 -7.89 1.96
C ASP A 231 -13.14 -7.28 1.02
N ILE A 232 -12.73 -6.50 0.03
CA ILE A 232 -13.63 -5.95 -1.02
C ILE A 232 -14.13 -7.07 -1.92
N ILE A 233 -13.21 -7.89 -2.43
CA ILE A 233 -13.54 -9.12 -3.16
C ILE A 233 -13.21 -10.30 -2.27
N ARG A 234 -14.21 -11.10 -1.92
CA ARG A 234 -14.09 -12.25 -1.04
C ARG A 234 -14.25 -13.55 -1.83
N ILE A 235 -13.94 -14.68 -1.20
CA ILE A 235 -13.98 -15.99 -1.86
C ILE A 235 -15.37 -16.35 -2.38
N GLU A 236 -16.44 -15.94 -1.68
CA GLU A 236 -17.81 -16.12 -2.13
C GLU A 236 -18.07 -15.39 -3.44
N HIS A 237 -17.55 -14.15 -3.58
CA HIS A 237 -17.65 -13.40 -4.83
C HIS A 237 -16.93 -14.10 -5.99
N MET A 238 -15.72 -14.64 -5.72
CA MET A 238 -14.96 -15.37 -6.74
C MET A 238 -15.61 -16.67 -7.19
N ARG A 239 -16.51 -17.26 -6.39
CA ARG A 239 -17.25 -18.48 -6.75
C ARG A 239 -18.46 -18.21 -7.62
N GLU A 240 -18.91 -16.97 -7.69
CA GLU A 240 -20.07 -16.55 -8.48
C GLU A 240 -19.68 -15.96 -9.85
N MET A 241 -18.39 -15.85 -10.12
CA MET A 241 -17.80 -15.41 -11.41
C MET A 241 -17.99 -16.44 -12.51
#